data_35576a253a41582115d32d9cf7cf6514
#
_entry.id   35576a253a41582115d32d9cf7cf6514
#
_cell.length_a   1.000
_cell.length_b   1.000
_cell.length_c   1.000
_cell.angle_alpha   90.00
_cell.angle_beta   90.00
_cell.angle_gamma   90.00
#
_symmetry.space_group_name_H-M   'P 1'
#
loop_
_entity.id
_entity.type
_entity.pdbx_description
1 polymer ?
#
loop_
_entity_poly.entity_id
_entity_poly.type
_entity_poly.pdbx_seq_one_letter_code
_entity_poly.pdbx_strand_id
1 'polypeptide(L)'
;MDKKLKVIVSGGGTGGHIFPAISIADAIKAAKPNSEILFVGAEGRMEMTRVPAAGYDIIGLPICGFDRKNPFKNIVVLFKLMRSQIKAKKIIRKFKPDVVVGVGGYASGPTLRMAGKLGI
;
A
#
# COMPACT_ATOMS: atom_id res chain seq x y z
N MET A 1 7.78 -21.08 19.57
CA MET A 1 7.31 -19.70 19.50
C MET A 1 6.71 -19.43 18.14
N ASP A 2 5.48 -19.02 18.13
CA ASP A 2 4.83 -18.67 16.86
C ASP A 2 5.46 -17.40 16.30
N LYS A 3 5.92 -17.48 15.07
CA LYS A 3 6.44 -16.33 14.37
C LYS A 3 5.29 -15.33 14.14
N LYS A 4 5.53 -14.07 14.47
CA LYS A 4 4.55 -13.01 14.23
C LYS A 4 4.32 -12.84 12.73
N LEU A 5 3.05 -12.90 12.31
CA LEU A 5 2.69 -12.66 10.91
C LEU A 5 2.81 -11.18 10.59
N LYS A 6 3.54 -10.84 9.55
CA LYS A 6 3.72 -9.46 9.08
C LYS A 6 3.10 -9.30 7.72
N VAL A 7 2.14 -8.40 7.60
CA VAL A 7 1.33 -8.20 6.39
C VAL A 7 1.39 -6.76 5.96
N ILE A 8 1.63 -6.52 4.68
CA ILE A 8 1.39 -5.22 4.05
C ILE A 8 0.08 -5.31 3.28
N VAL A 9 -0.80 -4.35 3.52
CA VAL A 9 -2.04 -4.19 2.75
C VAL A 9 -1.92 -2.91 1.94
N SER A 10 -2.04 -3.02 0.63
CA SER A 10 -1.89 -1.87 -0.27
C SER A 10 -3.13 -1.67 -1.11
N GLY A 11 -3.57 -0.44 -1.15
CA GLY A 11 -4.74 -0.05 -1.92
C GLY A 11 -5.18 1.34 -1.56
N GLY A 12 -6.21 1.81 -2.22
CA GLY A 12 -6.77 3.12 -1.95
C GLY A 12 -6.94 3.94 -3.21
N GLY A 13 -6.99 5.27 -3.04
CA GLY A 13 -7.30 6.21 -4.09
C GLY A 13 -8.78 6.49 -4.19
N THR A 14 -9.62 5.51 -3.88
CA THR A 14 -11.08 5.66 -3.81
C THR A 14 -11.64 4.93 -2.59
N GLY A 15 -12.83 5.32 -2.15
CA GLY A 15 -13.52 4.62 -1.06
C GLY A 15 -13.81 3.16 -1.38
N GLY A 16 -14.00 2.84 -2.67
CA GLY A 16 -14.25 1.46 -3.11
C GLY A 16 -13.08 0.51 -2.90
N HIS A 17 -11.86 1.02 -2.72
CA HIS A 17 -10.67 0.22 -2.46
C HIS A 17 -10.28 0.20 -0.98
N ILE A 18 -10.47 1.33 -0.27
CA ILE A 18 -9.97 1.45 1.11
C ILE A 18 -10.81 0.65 2.11
N PHE A 19 -12.12 0.64 1.98
CA PHE A 19 -12.96 -0.10 2.91
C PHE A 19 -12.75 -1.62 2.83
N PRO A 20 -12.67 -2.24 1.64
CA PRO A 20 -12.25 -3.65 1.55
C PRO A 20 -10.87 -3.91 2.15
N ALA A 21 -9.91 -3.00 1.99
CA ALA A 21 -8.58 -3.14 2.56
C ALA A 21 -8.63 -3.19 4.09
N ILE A 22 -9.39 -2.29 4.71
CA ILE A 22 -9.57 -2.26 6.16
C ILE A 22 -10.27 -3.53 6.64
N SER A 23 -11.30 -4.00 5.93
CA SER A 23 -11.99 -5.24 6.26
C SER A 23 -11.07 -6.45 6.24
N ILE A 24 -10.17 -6.53 5.25
CA ILE A 24 -9.16 -7.59 5.18
C ILE A 24 -8.21 -7.51 6.38
N ALA A 25 -7.74 -6.32 6.72
CA ALA A 25 -6.87 -6.12 7.87
C ALA A 25 -7.55 -6.54 9.19
N ASP A 26 -8.81 -6.14 9.37
CA ASP A 26 -9.59 -6.51 10.54
C ASP A 26 -9.76 -8.03 10.65
N ALA A 27 -10.01 -8.71 9.53
CA ALA A 27 -10.13 -10.17 9.50
C ALA A 27 -8.81 -10.86 9.86
N ILE A 28 -7.69 -10.34 9.36
CA ILE A 28 -6.36 -10.86 9.71
C ILE A 28 -6.07 -10.68 11.19
N LYS A 29 -6.38 -9.51 11.75
CA LYS A 29 -6.20 -9.25 13.19
C LYS A 29 -7.07 -10.15 14.04
N ALA A 30 -8.31 -10.42 13.63
CA ALA A 30 -9.20 -11.32 14.33
C ALA A 30 -8.66 -12.75 14.35
N ALA A 31 -8.13 -13.22 13.21
CA ALA A 31 -7.57 -14.58 13.09
C ALA A 31 -6.19 -14.71 13.74
N LYS A 32 -5.37 -13.66 13.68
CA LYS A 32 -4.00 -13.61 14.19
C LYS A 32 -3.78 -12.33 15.00
N PRO A 33 -4.20 -12.29 16.30
CA PRO A 33 -4.12 -11.03 17.09
C PRO A 33 -2.71 -10.45 17.22
N ASN A 34 -1.68 -11.29 17.11
CA ASN A 34 -0.29 -10.85 17.20
C ASN A 34 0.28 -10.38 15.85
N SER A 35 -0.51 -10.39 14.78
CA SER A 35 -0.02 -9.96 13.48
C SER A 35 0.33 -8.47 13.46
N GLU A 36 1.35 -8.11 12.70
CA GLU A 36 1.68 -6.72 12.40
C GLU A 36 1.17 -6.38 11.01
N ILE A 37 0.38 -5.34 10.90
CA ILE A 37 -0.21 -4.90 9.64
C ILE A 37 0.24 -3.47 9.35
N LEU A 38 0.81 -3.28 8.17
CA LEU A 38 1.19 -1.97 7.65
C LEU A 38 0.44 -1.72 6.35
N PHE A 39 -0.19 -0.56 6.24
CA PHE A 39 -0.81 -0.13 5.00
C PHE A 39 0.17 0.67 4.17
N VAL A 40 0.08 0.54 2.86
CA VAL A 40 0.78 1.37 1.88
C VAL A 40 -0.27 1.96 0.96
N GLY A 41 -0.39 3.28 0.97
CA GLY A 41 -1.38 4.02 0.20
C GLY A 41 -0.75 5.09 -0.66
N ALA A 42 -1.58 5.88 -1.35
CA ALA A 42 -1.14 7.02 -2.14
C ALA A 42 -1.22 8.30 -1.30
N GLU A 43 -0.14 9.08 -1.30
CA GLU A 43 -0.12 10.38 -0.60
C GLU A 43 -1.27 11.26 -1.07
N GLY A 44 -1.88 12.01 -0.13
CA GLY A 44 -2.95 12.94 -0.42
C GLY A 44 -4.30 12.30 -0.69
N ARG A 45 -4.44 11.01 -0.54
CA ARG A 45 -5.71 10.30 -0.73
C ARG A 45 -6.39 9.99 0.60
N MET A 46 -7.64 9.54 0.54
CA MET A 46 -8.47 9.34 1.72
C MET A 46 -7.93 8.27 2.67
N GLU A 47 -7.18 7.29 2.16
CA GLU A 47 -6.57 6.25 2.99
C GLU A 47 -5.62 6.80 4.04
N MET A 48 -4.95 7.91 3.74
CA MET A 48 -4.03 8.55 4.69
C MET A 48 -4.71 9.03 5.96
N THR A 49 -6.03 9.25 5.90
CA THR A 49 -6.87 9.63 7.05
C THR A 49 -7.67 8.45 7.58
N ARG A 50 -8.27 7.66 6.68
CA ARG A 50 -9.18 6.57 7.04
C ARG A 50 -8.48 5.39 7.70
N VAL A 51 -7.27 5.06 7.24
CA VAL A 51 -6.52 3.94 7.80
C VAL A 51 -6.06 4.20 9.25
N PRO A 52 -5.44 5.36 9.56
CA PRO A 52 -5.14 5.66 10.96
C PRO A 52 -6.38 5.73 11.85
N ALA A 53 -7.51 6.25 11.33
CA ALA A 53 -8.77 6.27 12.08
C ALA A 53 -9.27 4.87 12.41
N ALA A 54 -8.94 3.87 11.60
CA ALA A 54 -9.27 2.47 11.84
C ALA A 54 -8.26 1.75 12.75
N GLY A 55 -7.20 2.44 13.18
CA GLY A 55 -6.21 1.90 14.12
C GLY A 55 -5.00 1.26 13.48
N TYR A 56 -4.72 1.53 12.20
CA TYR A 56 -3.58 0.96 11.48
C TYR A 56 -2.57 2.03 11.07
N ASP A 57 -1.31 1.63 10.99
CA ASP A 57 -0.25 2.48 10.45
C ASP A 57 -0.30 2.48 8.93
N ILE A 58 0.06 3.60 8.32
CA ILE A 58 0.10 3.74 6.86
C ILE A 58 1.32 4.56 6.44
N ILE A 59 1.90 4.17 5.31
CA ILE A 59 2.94 4.94 4.64
C ILE A 59 2.43 5.28 3.24
N GLY A 60 2.55 6.55 2.85
CA GLY A 60 2.10 7.01 1.55
C GLY A 60 3.20 6.94 0.49
N LEU A 61 2.83 6.53 -0.71
CA LEU A 61 3.67 6.61 -1.90
C LEU A 61 3.33 7.86 -2.71
N PRO A 62 4.30 8.52 -3.35
CA PRO A 62 4.05 9.74 -4.14
C PRO A 62 3.46 9.43 -5.52
N ILE A 63 2.56 8.48 -5.61
CA ILE A 63 1.97 8.04 -6.87
C ILE A 63 0.63 8.74 -7.11
N CYS A 64 0.34 9.06 -8.38
CA CYS A 64 -0.95 9.58 -8.81
C CYS A 64 -1.33 8.98 -10.16
N GLY A 65 -2.57 9.21 -10.59
CA GLY A 65 -3.07 8.75 -11.87
C GLY A 65 -2.56 9.57 -13.04
N PHE A 66 -2.63 9.02 -14.24
CA PHE A 66 -2.30 9.72 -15.48
C PHE A 66 -3.37 10.76 -15.82
N ASP A 67 -2.91 11.90 -16.33
CA ASP A 67 -3.79 12.94 -16.86
C ASP A 67 -3.98 12.75 -18.36
N ARG A 68 -5.20 12.44 -18.77
CA ARG A 68 -5.53 12.21 -20.19
C ARG A 68 -5.53 13.48 -21.03
N LYS A 69 -5.67 14.65 -20.39
CA LYS A 69 -5.79 15.94 -21.08
C LYS A 69 -4.46 16.65 -21.26
N ASN A 70 -3.47 16.34 -20.46
CA ASN A 70 -2.17 17.02 -20.48
C ASN A 70 -1.02 16.01 -20.47
N PRO A 71 -0.43 15.71 -21.64
CA PRO A 71 0.65 14.73 -21.74
C PRO A 71 1.93 15.13 -21.00
N PHE A 72 2.16 16.43 -20.78
CA PHE A 72 3.33 16.89 -20.03
C PHE A 72 3.24 16.51 -18.55
N LYS A 73 2.04 16.46 -17.98
CA LYS A 73 1.84 15.99 -16.61
C LYS A 73 2.18 14.50 -16.46
N ASN A 74 2.05 13.72 -17.52
CA ASN A 74 2.37 12.30 -17.51
C ASN A 74 3.86 12.03 -17.33
N ILE A 75 4.74 12.96 -17.73
CA ILE A 75 6.17 12.84 -17.44
C ILE A 75 6.41 12.90 -15.93
N VAL A 76 5.75 13.84 -15.25
CA VAL A 76 5.81 13.94 -13.77
C VAL A 76 5.25 12.68 -13.12
N VAL A 77 4.16 12.14 -13.65
CA VAL A 77 3.56 10.90 -13.16
C VAL A 77 4.54 9.74 -13.28
N LEU A 78 5.29 9.65 -14.38
CA LEU A 78 6.31 8.60 -14.56
C LEU A 78 7.43 8.73 -13.51
N PHE A 79 7.90 9.94 -13.23
CA PHE A 79 8.88 10.16 -12.16
C PHE A 79 8.33 9.76 -10.79
N LYS A 80 7.07 10.12 -10.51
CA LYS A 80 6.40 9.73 -9.26
C LYS A 80 6.26 8.22 -9.16
N LEU A 81 5.95 7.54 -10.27
CA LEU A 81 5.88 6.08 -10.31
C LEU A 81 7.23 5.44 -9.97
N MET A 82 8.32 5.94 -10.55
CA MET A 82 9.67 5.45 -10.26
C MET A 82 10.03 5.67 -8.78
N ARG A 83 9.76 6.86 -8.24
CA ARG A 83 9.99 7.17 -6.83
C ARG A 83 9.14 6.29 -5.93
N SER A 84 7.89 6.02 -6.32
CA SER A 84 6.99 5.14 -5.57
C SER A 84 7.52 3.71 -5.53
N GLN A 85 8.06 3.20 -6.62
CA GLN A 85 8.66 1.86 -6.65
C GLN A 85 9.88 1.78 -5.73
N ILE A 86 10.75 2.78 -5.77
CA ILE A 86 11.93 2.84 -4.89
C ILE A 86 11.50 2.89 -3.42
N LYS A 87 10.53 3.73 -3.10
CA LYS A 87 10.00 3.85 -1.74
C LYS A 87 9.33 2.57 -1.27
N ALA A 88 8.53 1.93 -2.14
CA ALA A 88 7.90 0.66 -1.85
C ALA A 88 8.93 -0.43 -1.55
N LYS A 89 10.01 -0.49 -2.32
CA LYS A 89 11.12 -1.42 -2.10
C LYS A 89 11.76 -1.21 -0.72
N LYS A 90 11.99 0.05 -0.34
CA LYS A 90 12.55 0.39 0.98
C LYS A 90 11.62 -0.03 2.11
N ILE A 91 10.32 0.23 1.95
CA ILE A 91 9.31 -0.14 2.95
C ILE A 91 9.29 -1.66 3.13
N ILE A 92 9.25 -2.42 2.04
CA ILE A 92 9.20 -3.88 2.07
C ILE A 92 10.48 -4.45 2.72
N ARG A 93 11.64 -3.93 2.37
CA ARG A 93 12.91 -4.38 2.94
C ARG A 93 13.02 -4.09 4.44
N LYS A 94 12.49 -2.95 4.88
CA LYS A 94 12.51 -2.56 6.29
C LYS A 94 11.49 -3.33 7.11
N PHE A 95 10.26 -3.43 6.62
CA PHE A 95 9.18 -4.10 7.32
C PHE A 95 9.31 -5.62 7.29
N LYS A 96 9.84 -6.17 6.21
CA LYS A 96 10.00 -7.63 5.98
C LYS A 96 8.69 -8.39 6.12
N PRO A 97 7.70 -8.09 5.27
CA PRO A 97 6.41 -8.77 5.35
C PRO A 97 6.51 -10.22 4.91
N ASP A 98 5.65 -11.05 5.49
CA ASP A 98 5.46 -12.43 5.04
C ASP A 98 4.57 -12.48 3.79
N VAL A 99 3.63 -11.54 3.69
CA VAL A 99 2.69 -11.45 2.58
C VAL A 99 2.33 -10.01 2.30
N VAL A 100 2.05 -9.70 1.03
CA VAL A 100 1.57 -8.40 0.59
C VAL A 100 0.25 -8.60 -0.14
N VAL A 101 -0.79 -7.89 0.29
CA VAL A 101 -2.13 -7.95 -0.29
C VAL A 101 -2.42 -6.64 -0.99
N GLY A 102 -2.73 -6.69 -2.27
CA GLY A 102 -3.15 -5.52 -3.05
C GLY A 102 -4.63 -5.60 -3.36
N VAL A 103 -5.36 -4.52 -3.08
CA VAL A 103 -6.81 -4.46 -3.28
C VAL A 103 -7.22 -3.50 -4.40
N GLY A 104 -6.25 -3.00 -5.16
CA GLY A 104 -6.47 -2.04 -6.23
C GLY A 104 -6.12 -0.62 -5.82
N GLY A 105 -6.26 0.32 -6.75
CA GLY A 105 -5.85 1.71 -6.56
C GLY A 105 -4.40 1.95 -6.97
N TYR A 106 -3.97 3.21 -6.85
CA TYR A 106 -2.68 3.62 -7.39
C TYR A 106 -1.48 2.99 -6.71
N ALA A 107 -1.55 2.80 -5.40
CA ALA A 107 -0.41 2.30 -4.62
C ALA A 107 -0.21 0.79 -4.75
N SER A 108 -1.25 0.02 -5.10
CA SER A 108 -1.16 -1.44 -5.19
C SER A 108 -0.16 -1.91 -6.26
N GLY A 109 -0.14 -1.26 -7.42
CA GLY A 109 0.74 -1.62 -8.52
C GLY A 109 2.22 -1.63 -8.13
N PRO A 110 2.79 -0.48 -7.71
CA PRO A 110 4.19 -0.42 -7.30
C PRO A 110 4.50 -1.35 -6.13
N THR A 111 3.61 -1.44 -5.15
CA THR A 111 3.83 -2.27 -3.96
C THR A 111 3.92 -3.74 -4.32
N LEU A 112 2.97 -4.27 -5.10
CA LEU A 112 2.96 -5.67 -5.52
C LEU A 112 4.12 -5.99 -6.45
N ARG A 113 4.46 -5.08 -7.35
CA ARG A 113 5.61 -5.27 -8.25
C ARG A 113 6.92 -5.43 -7.47
N MET A 114 7.13 -4.57 -6.47
CA MET A 114 8.35 -4.65 -5.66
C MET A 114 8.36 -5.88 -4.77
N ALA A 115 7.21 -6.25 -4.20
CA ALA A 115 7.08 -7.48 -3.43
C ALA A 115 7.45 -8.71 -4.27
N GLY A 116 6.93 -8.80 -5.49
CA GLY A 116 7.27 -9.88 -6.42
C GLY A 116 8.76 -9.93 -6.74
N LYS A 117 9.39 -8.77 -6.98
CA LYS A 117 10.83 -8.68 -7.24
C LYS A 117 11.67 -9.13 -6.05
N LEU A 118 11.18 -8.94 -4.83
CA LEU A 118 11.88 -9.32 -3.61
C LEU A 118 11.52 -10.74 -3.12
N GLY A 119 10.74 -11.48 -3.90
CA GLY A 119 10.42 -12.86 -3.61
C GLY A 119 9.32 -13.07 -2.56
N ILE A 120 8.45 -12.07 -2.42
CA ILE A 120 7.37 -12.15 -1.44
C ILE A 120 6.05 -12.53 -2.11
#